data_a9ea0a2bcf5152eb8447f85a7db68d38
#
_entry.id   a9ea0a2bcf5152eb8447f85a7db68d38
#
_cell.length_a   1.000
_cell.length_b   1.000
_cell.length_c   1.000
_cell.angle_alpha   90.00
_cell.angle_beta   90.00
_cell.angle_gamma   90.00
#
_symmetry.space_group_name_H-M   'P 1'
#
loop_
_entity.id
_entity.type
_entity.pdbx_description
1 polymer ?
#
loop_
_entity_poly.entity_id
_entity_poly.type
_entity_poly.pdbx_seq_one_letter_code
_entity_poly.pdbx_strand_id
1 'polypeptide(L)'
;MKWITRERVKVDRVACPWLIKKFIDPDAEFLSVPAAQVMAVAERENAIPYDVKDVELGHHGKECSFDAVVKKYNLDRDPAMNLLAKIVNGADTDNSLWNQPEAAGLNTVAEGFRHLGLKNDHQINAAQWIVSDALYAYCQEMIRGDKLDGSFR
;
A
#
# COMPACT_ATOMS: atom_id res chain seq x y z
N MET A 1 10.65 12.43 -6.87
CA MET A 1 9.37 12.80 -7.53
C MET A 1 8.31 13.06 -6.48
N LYS A 2 7.29 13.83 -6.85
CA LYS A 2 6.15 14.08 -5.96
C LYS A 2 5.02 13.10 -6.28
N TRP A 3 4.38 12.61 -5.24
CA TRP A 3 3.27 11.67 -5.30
C TRP A 3 2.14 12.23 -4.46
N ILE A 4 0.90 12.07 -4.90
CA ILE A 4 -0.22 12.73 -4.22
C ILE A 4 -1.44 11.81 -4.10
N THR A 5 -2.06 11.85 -2.92
CA THR A 5 -3.32 11.15 -2.67
C THR A 5 -4.26 12.01 -1.81
N ARG A 6 -5.43 11.47 -1.53
CA ARG A 6 -6.41 12.10 -0.64
C ARG A 6 -6.04 11.88 0.82
N GLU A 7 -6.46 12.80 1.67
CA GLU A 7 -6.29 12.73 3.12
C GLU A 7 -6.96 11.49 3.74
N ARG A 8 -6.65 11.25 5.01
CA ARG A 8 -7.16 10.17 5.85
C ARG A 8 -6.69 8.82 5.34
N VAL A 9 -5.37 8.65 5.37
CA VAL A 9 -4.73 7.39 4.97
C VAL A 9 -5.23 6.22 5.81
N LYS A 10 -5.37 5.08 5.18
CA LYS A 10 -5.65 3.80 5.81
C LYS A 10 -4.70 2.75 5.21
N VAL A 11 -5.19 1.61 4.74
CA VAL A 11 -4.31 0.52 4.29
C VAL A 11 -3.51 0.89 3.06
N ASP A 12 -4.18 1.13 1.95
CA ASP A 12 -3.55 1.33 0.64
C ASP A 12 -2.74 2.63 0.59
N ARG A 13 -3.27 3.70 1.20
CA ARG A 13 -2.61 4.99 1.25
C ARG A 13 -1.44 5.06 2.23
N VAL A 14 -1.22 4.01 3.01
CA VAL A 14 -0.03 3.82 3.83
C VAL A 14 0.94 2.87 3.14
N ALA A 15 0.44 1.76 2.62
CA ALA A 15 1.26 0.74 1.97
C ALA A 15 1.90 1.25 0.68
N CYS A 16 1.20 2.06 -0.10
CA CYS A 16 1.74 2.62 -1.35
C CYS A 16 2.95 3.53 -1.12
N PRO A 17 2.96 4.49 -0.19
CA PRO A 17 4.16 5.27 0.11
C PRO A 17 5.37 4.42 0.50
N TRP A 18 5.16 3.39 1.31
CA TRP A 18 6.22 2.45 1.68
C TRP A 18 6.80 1.75 0.44
N LEU A 19 5.92 1.21 -0.41
CA LEU A 19 6.29 0.52 -1.63
C LEU A 19 7.07 1.43 -2.58
N ILE A 20 6.56 2.63 -2.80
CA ILE A 20 7.15 3.62 -3.70
C ILE A 20 8.55 4.01 -3.23
N LYS A 21 8.67 4.41 -1.97
CA LYS A 21 9.94 4.90 -1.45
C LYS A 21 10.99 3.81 -1.35
N LYS A 22 10.58 2.59 -1.06
CA LYS A 22 11.52 1.48 -0.86
C LYS A 22 11.99 0.86 -2.18
N PHE A 23 11.14 0.78 -3.19
CA PHE A 23 11.41 0.00 -4.39
C PHE A 23 11.42 0.82 -5.69
N ILE A 24 10.91 2.03 -5.69
CA ILE A 24 10.71 2.81 -6.92
C ILE A 24 11.44 4.14 -6.88
N ASP A 25 11.21 4.95 -5.86
CA ASP A 25 11.70 6.33 -5.77
C ASP A 25 12.14 6.64 -4.34
N PRO A 26 13.43 6.41 -4.00
CA PRO A 26 13.93 6.67 -2.64
C PRO A 26 13.76 8.11 -2.17
N ASP A 27 13.71 9.05 -3.11
CA ASP A 27 13.57 10.49 -2.84
C ASP A 27 12.11 10.97 -2.96
N ALA A 28 11.15 10.06 -2.94
CA ALA A 28 9.73 10.37 -3.07
C ALA A 28 9.27 11.36 -2.00
N GLU A 29 8.53 12.37 -2.43
CA GLU A 29 7.81 13.30 -1.57
C GLU A 29 6.31 13.00 -1.69
N PHE A 30 5.64 12.87 -0.56
CA PHE A 30 4.21 12.52 -0.52
C PHE A 30 3.37 13.70 -0.08
N LEU A 31 2.32 13.98 -0.87
CA LEU A 31 1.35 15.03 -0.60
C LEU A 31 -0.01 14.38 -0.30
N SER A 32 -0.69 14.89 0.72
CA SER A 32 -2.07 14.50 1.05
C SER A 32 -2.94 15.74 1.12
N VAL A 33 -4.01 15.76 0.34
CA VAL A 33 -4.93 16.89 0.26
C VAL A 33 -6.37 16.37 0.25
N PRO A 34 -7.37 17.23 0.51
CA PRO A 34 -8.76 16.81 0.35
C PRO A 34 -9.03 16.21 -1.04
N ALA A 35 -9.86 15.18 -1.09
CA ALA A 35 -10.10 14.42 -2.32
C ALA A 35 -10.43 15.30 -3.54
N ALA A 36 -11.25 16.34 -3.34
CA ALA A 36 -11.64 17.24 -4.41
C ALA A 36 -10.48 18.09 -4.97
N GLN A 37 -9.37 18.17 -4.25
CA GLN A 37 -8.21 19.00 -4.62
C GLN A 37 -7.08 18.19 -5.27
N VAL A 38 -7.13 16.87 -5.21
CA VAL A 38 -6.01 16.01 -5.62
C VAL A 38 -5.57 16.29 -7.05
N MET A 39 -6.49 16.31 -8.01
CA MET A 39 -6.13 16.47 -9.42
C MET A 39 -5.58 17.85 -9.73
N ALA A 40 -6.15 18.91 -9.14
CA ALA A 40 -5.65 20.27 -9.33
C ALA A 40 -4.24 20.45 -8.73
N VAL A 41 -4.01 19.90 -7.56
CA VAL A 41 -2.69 19.96 -6.92
C VAL A 41 -1.68 19.06 -7.66
N ALA A 42 -2.11 17.90 -8.14
CA ALA A 42 -1.26 17.02 -8.95
C ALA A 42 -0.72 17.75 -10.18
N GLU A 43 -1.58 18.47 -10.89
CA GLU A 43 -1.19 19.26 -12.06
C GLU A 43 -0.24 20.40 -11.68
N ARG A 44 -0.61 21.18 -10.65
CA ARG A 44 0.20 22.33 -10.21
C ARG A 44 1.59 21.91 -9.73
N GLU A 45 1.68 20.81 -8.97
CA GLU A 45 2.93 20.34 -8.37
C GLU A 45 3.68 19.33 -9.24
N ASN A 46 3.13 18.97 -10.40
CA ASN A 46 3.63 17.89 -11.22
C ASN A 46 3.81 16.59 -10.41
N ALA A 47 2.78 16.22 -9.67
CA ALA A 47 2.77 15.07 -8.80
C ALA A 47 1.99 13.91 -9.42
N ILE A 48 2.41 12.68 -9.12
CA ILE A 48 1.76 11.46 -9.62
C ILE A 48 0.64 11.09 -8.65
N PRO A 49 -0.63 11.08 -9.09
CA PRO A 49 -1.74 10.71 -8.23
C PRO A 49 -1.82 9.20 -8.05
N TYR A 50 -2.14 8.77 -6.83
CA TYR A 50 -2.39 7.36 -6.50
C TYR A 50 -3.54 7.25 -5.50
N ASP A 51 -4.20 6.10 -5.49
CA ASP A 51 -5.33 5.76 -4.63
C ASP A 51 -6.43 6.83 -4.62
N VAL A 52 -6.74 7.33 -5.79
CA VAL A 52 -7.89 8.18 -6.06
C VAL A 52 -8.65 7.65 -7.27
N LYS A 53 -9.89 8.10 -7.42
CA LYS A 53 -10.76 7.64 -8.49
C LYS A 53 -10.25 8.06 -9.86
N ASP A 54 -10.39 7.18 -10.84
CA ASP A 54 -10.14 7.44 -12.26
C ASP A 54 -8.69 7.82 -12.59
N VAL A 55 -7.71 7.31 -11.84
CA VAL A 55 -6.29 7.45 -12.18
C VAL A 55 -5.66 6.08 -12.42
N GLU A 56 -4.52 6.07 -13.13
CA GLU A 56 -3.81 4.84 -13.46
C GLU A 56 -3.43 4.03 -12.22
N LEU A 57 -2.95 4.69 -11.17
CA LEU A 57 -2.55 4.06 -9.91
C LEU A 57 -3.68 4.06 -8.87
N GLY A 58 -4.92 3.95 -9.34
CA GLY A 58 -6.11 3.81 -8.50
C GLY A 58 -6.61 2.37 -8.47
N HIS A 59 -7.82 2.20 -7.95
CA HIS A 59 -8.50 0.91 -7.96
C HIS A 59 -9.00 0.55 -9.36
N HIS A 60 -8.84 -0.70 -9.76
CA HIS A 60 -9.29 -1.22 -11.03
C HIS A 60 -10.00 -2.57 -10.81
N GLY A 61 -11.33 -2.56 -10.89
CA GLY A 61 -12.13 -3.74 -10.62
C GLY A 61 -11.93 -4.21 -9.18
N LYS A 62 -11.43 -5.43 -8.99
CA LYS A 62 -11.14 -6.00 -7.66
C LYS A 62 -9.71 -5.71 -7.18
N GLU A 63 -8.91 -5.05 -7.99
CA GLU A 63 -7.53 -4.72 -7.64
C GLU A 63 -7.47 -3.36 -6.97
N CYS A 64 -6.67 -3.24 -5.92
CA CYS A 64 -6.45 -1.98 -5.21
C CYS A 64 -5.26 -1.21 -5.81
N SER A 65 -5.01 -0.01 -5.29
CA SER A 65 -3.93 0.83 -5.79
C SER A 65 -2.55 0.22 -5.59
N PHE A 66 -2.36 -0.54 -4.51
CA PHE A 66 -1.11 -1.29 -4.30
C PHE A 66 -0.84 -2.25 -5.46
N ASP A 67 -1.86 -2.98 -5.89
CA ASP A 67 -1.75 -3.87 -7.06
C ASP A 67 -1.34 -3.10 -8.32
N ALA A 68 -1.94 -1.94 -8.54
CA ALA A 68 -1.65 -1.11 -9.71
C ALA A 68 -0.18 -0.65 -9.72
N VAL A 69 0.35 -0.23 -8.56
CA VAL A 69 1.75 0.18 -8.43
C VAL A 69 2.69 -1.01 -8.66
N VAL A 70 2.40 -2.14 -8.04
CA VAL A 70 3.20 -3.38 -8.21
C VAL A 70 3.31 -3.74 -9.69
N LYS A 71 2.21 -3.73 -10.41
CA LYS A 71 2.18 -4.07 -11.84
C LYS A 71 2.92 -3.05 -12.70
N LYS A 72 2.64 -1.78 -12.50
CA LYS A 72 3.24 -0.72 -13.30
C LYS A 72 4.77 -0.73 -13.25
N TYR A 73 5.32 -1.00 -12.08
CA TYR A 73 6.78 -0.96 -11.87
C TYR A 73 7.43 -2.35 -11.88
N ASN A 74 6.71 -3.36 -12.37
CA ASN A 74 7.21 -4.73 -12.56
C ASN A 74 7.74 -5.38 -11.27
N LEU A 75 7.13 -5.05 -10.13
CA LEU A 75 7.49 -5.63 -8.84
C LEU A 75 6.85 -7.00 -8.61
N ASP A 76 5.94 -7.40 -9.48
CA ASP A 76 5.27 -8.71 -9.48
C ASP A 76 6.19 -9.88 -9.82
N ARG A 77 7.44 -9.60 -10.16
CA ARG A 77 8.48 -10.62 -10.32
C ARG A 77 8.94 -11.22 -8.99
N ASP A 78 8.70 -10.51 -7.90
CA ASP A 78 9.03 -10.96 -6.56
C ASP A 78 7.84 -11.71 -5.96
N PRO A 79 7.95 -13.05 -5.71
CA PRO A 79 6.86 -13.81 -5.10
C PRO A 79 6.43 -13.29 -3.73
N ALA A 80 7.36 -12.76 -2.93
CA ALA A 80 7.03 -12.18 -1.64
C ALA A 80 6.19 -10.90 -1.80
N MET A 81 6.50 -10.09 -2.82
CA MET A 81 5.70 -8.91 -3.14
C MET A 81 4.29 -9.30 -3.61
N ASN A 82 4.16 -10.37 -4.37
CA ASN A 82 2.85 -10.87 -4.79
C ASN A 82 2.01 -11.32 -3.60
N LEU A 83 2.61 -12.00 -2.63
CA LEU A 83 1.91 -12.38 -1.41
C LEU A 83 1.50 -11.14 -0.59
N LEU A 84 2.41 -10.18 -0.45
CA LEU A 84 2.10 -8.93 0.24
C LEU A 84 0.96 -8.18 -0.45
N ALA A 85 0.96 -8.11 -1.77
CA ALA A 85 -0.12 -7.47 -2.53
C ALA A 85 -1.47 -8.10 -2.26
N LYS A 86 -1.54 -9.42 -2.14
CA LYS A 86 -2.79 -10.13 -1.80
C LYS A 86 -3.27 -9.76 -0.40
N ILE A 87 -2.36 -9.66 0.57
CA ILE A 87 -2.69 -9.28 1.94
C ILE A 87 -3.21 -7.84 1.98
N VAL A 88 -2.52 -6.92 1.33
CA VAL A 88 -2.92 -5.51 1.25
C VAL A 88 -4.28 -5.38 0.56
N ASN A 89 -4.49 -6.07 -0.55
CA ASN A 89 -5.77 -6.05 -1.26
C ASN A 89 -6.91 -6.49 -0.36
N GLY A 90 -6.76 -7.61 0.34
CA GLY A 90 -7.79 -8.11 1.25
C GLY A 90 -8.06 -7.18 2.43
N ALA A 91 -7.05 -6.46 2.89
CA ALA A 91 -7.19 -5.50 3.99
C ALA A 91 -7.85 -4.18 3.54
N ASP A 92 -7.58 -3.76 2.30
CA ASP A 92 -8.07 -2.48 1.78
C ASP A 92 -9.49 -2.57 1.21
N THR A 93 -9.89 -3.73 0.74
CA THR A 93 -11.19 -3.97 0.11
C THR A 93 -12.02 -4.94 0.92
N ASP A 94 -13.35 -4.88 0.76
CA ASP A 94 -14.27 -5.83 1.41
C ASP A 94 -14.39 -7.14 0.62
N ASN A 95 -13.57 -7.33 -0.40
CA ASN A 95 -13.61 -8.56 -1.16
C ASN A 95 -12.57 -9.56 -0.62
N SER A 96 -12.95 -10.83 -0.64
CA SER A 96 -12.10 -11.93 -0.22
C SER A 96 -11.41 -12.59 -1.42
N LEU A 97 -11.02 -11.79 -2.41
CA LEU A 97 -10.49 -12.28 -3.69
C LEU A 97 -9.38 -13.31 -3.52
N TRP A 98 -8.47 -13.05 -2.60
CA TRP A 98 -7.30 -13.90 -2.39
C TRP A 98 -7.39 -14.75 -1.13
N ASN A 99 -8.43 -14.54 -0.30
CA ASN A 99 -8.67 -15.29 0.93
C ASN A 99 -7.43 -15.39 1.82
N GLN A 100 -6.74 -14.25 2.05
CA GLN A 100 -5.55 -14.20 2.89
C GLN A 100 -5.95 -13.89 4.34
N PRO A 101 -5.68 -14.79 5.30
CA PRO A 101 -6.07 -14.58 6.70
C PRO A 101 -5.38 -13.39 7.35
N GLU A 102 -4.17 -13.05 6.93
CA GLU A 102 -3.40 -11.91 7.42
C GLU A 102 -4.07 -10.56 7.12
N ALA A 103 -4.93 -10.51 6.11
CA ALA A 103 -5.59 -9.28 5.69
C ALA A 103 -6.47 -8.68 6.77
N ALA A 104 -7.21 -9.51 7.51
CA ALA A 104 -8.05 -9.05 8.62
C ALA A 104 -7.20 -8.40 9.72
N GLY A 105 -6.05 -8.99 10.03
CA GLY A 105 -5.11 -8.43 11.01
C GLY A 105 -4.54 -7.10 10.58
N LEU A 106 -4.12 -6.99 9.34
CA LEU A 106 -3.60 -5.73 8.78
C LEU A 106 -4.67 -4.63 8.82
N ASN A 107 -5.90 -4.95 8.43
CA ASN A 107 -7.00 -3.99 8.49
C ASN A 107 -7.27 -3.52 9.92
N THR A 108 -7.23 -4.42 10.89
CA THR A 108 -7.41 -4.09 12.31
C THR A 108 -6.32 -3.15 12.81
N VAL A 109 -5.06 -3.43 12.48
CA VAL A 109 -3.92 -2.58 12.86
C VAL A 109 -4.04 -1.20 12.20
N ALA A 110 -4.35 -1.15 10.91
CA ALA A 110 -4.52 0.11 10.18
C ALA A 110 -5.66 0.96 10.78
N GLU A 111 -6.76 0.34 11.14
CA GLU A 111 -7.87 1.03 11.80
C GLU A 111 -7.44 1.56 13.17
N GLY A 112 -6.70 0.77 13.94
CA GLY A 112 -6.17 1.18 15.24
C GLY A 112 -5.28 2.41 15.17
N PHE A 113 -4.44 2.53 14.14
CA PHE A 113 -3.59 3.70 13.94
C PHE A 113 -4.37 5.00 13.82
N ARG A 114 -5.59 4.95 13.29
CA ARG A 114 -6.45 6.14 13.16
C ARG A 114 -6.92 6.68 14.52
N HIS A 115 -6.80 5.89 15.57
CA HIS A 115 -7.24 6.23 16.93
C HIS A 115 -6.09 6.55 17.89
N LEU A 116 -4.85 6.60 17.40
CA LEU A 116 -3.67 6.92 18.23
C LEU A 116 -3.46 8.40 18.49
N GLY A 117 -4.29 9.28 17.90
CA GLY A 117 -4.14 10.73 18.07
C GLY A 117 -2.98 11.32 17.27
N LEU A 118 -2.51 10.63 16.25
CA LEU A 118 -1.50 11.17 15.34
C LEU A 118 -2.07 12.34 14.55
N LYS A 119 -1.24 13.37 14.35
CA LYS A 119 -1.71 14.69 13.88
C LYS A 119 -2.05 14.75 12.40
N ASN A 120 -1.36 13.95 11.57
CA ASN A 120 -1.51 14.02 10.13
C ASN A 120 -1.08 12.70 9.46
N ASP A 121 -1.32 12.62 8.15
CA ASP A 121 -1.03 11.44 7.36
C ASP A 121 0.48 11.11 7.31
N HIS A 122 1.35 12.10 7.36
CA HIS A 122 2.80 11.86 7.40
C HIS A 122 3.21 11.13 8.67
N GLN A 123 2.64 11.48 9.82
CA GLN A 123 2.91 10.78 11.08
C GLN A 123 2.37 9.35 11.04
N ILE A 124 1.18 9.14 10.46
CA ILE A 124 0.61 7.81 10.32
C ILE A 124 1.47 6.96 9.40
N ASN A 125 1.89 7.49 8.26
CA ASN A 125 2.79 6.79 7.32
C ASN A 125 4.10 6.39 8.00
N ALA A 126 4.72 7.31 8.73
CA ALA A 126 5.98 7.04 9.43
C ALA A 126 5.82 5.94 10.50
N ALA A 127 4.75 6.01 11.28
CA ALA A 127 4.48 5.03 12.33
C ALA A 127 4.19 3.63 11.77
N GLN A 128 3.48 3.55 10.64
CA GLN A 128 3.16 2.26 10.01
C GLN A 128 4.27 1.70 9.12
N TRP A 129 5.35 2.44 8.91
CA TRP A 129 6.46 1.99 8.07
C TRP A 129 7.02 0.65 8.51
N ILE A 130 7.26 0.50 9.80
CA ILE A 130 7.79 -0.73 10.37
C ILE A 130 6.80 -1.91 10.23
N VAL A 131 5.51 -1.63 10.25
CA VAL A 131 4.47 -2.66 10.02
C VAL A 131 4.61 -3.22 8.61
N SER A 132 4.79 -2.37 7.61
CA SER A 132 4.99 -2.79 6.22
C SER A 132 6.30 -3.55 6.03
N ASP A 133 7.39 -3.11 6.67
CA ASP A 133 8.66 -3.83 6.68
C ASP A 133 8.50 -5.23 7.28
N ALA A 134 7.79 -5.34 8.40
CA ALA A 134 7.55 -6.61 9.07
C ALA A 134 6.69 -7.56 8.21
N LEU A 135 5.66 -7.03 7.57
CA LEU A 135 4.82 -7.82 6.67
C LEU A 135 5.60 -8.34 5.47
N TYR A 136 6.43 -7.51 4.88
CA TYR A 136 7.26 -7.94 3.74
C TYR A 136 8.27 -9.01 4.16
N ALA A 137 8.91 -8.84 5.31
CA ALA A 137 9.83 -9.85 5.87
C ALA A 137 9.11 -11.17 6.13
N TYR A 138 7.90 -11.12 6.68
CA TYR A 138 7.04 -12.30 6.83
C TYR A 138 6.78 -12.99 5.49
N CYS A 139 6.40 -12.23 4.47
CA CYS A 139 6.13 -12.76 3.14
C CYS A 139 7.37 -13.43 2.53
N GLN A 140 8.54 -12.83 2.69
CA GLN A 140 9.80 -13.40 2.23
C GLN A 140 10.09 -14.74 2.91
N GLU A 141 9.89 -14.83 4.23
CA GLU A 141 10.11 -16.06 4.99
C GLU A 141 9.12 -17.15 4.58
N MET A 142 7.86 -16.80 4.38
CA MET A 142 6.85 -17.78 3.93
C MET A 142 7.14 -18.35 2.55
N ILE A 143 7.57 -17.52 1.61
CA ILE A 143 7.96 -17.97 0.28
C ILE A 143 9.20 -18.85 0.35
N ARG A 144 10.19 -18.51 1.18
CA ARG A 144 11.40 -19.30 1.38
C ARG A 144 11.08 -20.66 2.02
N GLY A 145 10.22 -20.69 3.03
CA GLY A 145 9.78 -21.91 3.68
C GLY A 145 9.07 -22.87 2.73
N ASP A 146 8.19 -22.33 1.89
CA ASP A 146 7.50 -23.10 0.85
C ASP A 146 8.49 -23.76 -0.11
N LYS A 147 9.52 -23.04 -0.53
CA LYS A 147 10.56 -23.58 -1.43
C LYS A 147 11.41 -24.67 -0.77
N LEU A 148 11.68 -24.54 0.53
CA LEU A 148 12.60 -25.45 1.25
C LEU A 148 11.93 -26.73 1.69
N ASP A 149 10.69 -26.70 2.17
CA ASP A 149 9.99 -27.85 2.73
C ASP A 149 8.68 -28.21 2.04
N GLY A 150 8.29 -27.43 1.03
CA GLY A 150 7.03 -27.65 0.30
C GLY A 150 5.80 -27.35 1.13
N SER A 151 5.94 -26.69 2.28
CA SER A 151 4.82 -26.29 3.11
C SER A 151 4.67 -24.77 3.10
N PHE A 152 3.43 -24.32 2.85
CA PHE A 152 3.09 -22.91 2.89
C PHE A 152 1.72 -22.76 3.52
N ARG A 153 1.64 -22.07 4.63
CA ARG A 153 0.40 -21.92 5.39
C ARG A 153 -0.52 -20.90 4.79
#